data_217159373071b8362b5724112748774d
#
_entry.id   217159373071b8362b5724112748774d
#
_cell.length_a   1.000
_cell.length_b   1.000
_cell.length_c   1.000
_cell.angle_alpha   90.00
_cell.angle_beta   90.00
_cell.angle_gamma   90.00
#
_symmetry.space_group_name_H-M   'P 1'
#
loop_
_entity.id
_entity.type
_entity.pdbx_description
1 polymer ?
#
loop_
_entity_poly.entity_id
_entity_poly.type
_entity_poly.pdbx_seq_one_letter_code
_entity_poly.pdbx_strand_id
1 'polypeptide(L)'
;MNNISWDAIGAFAELLAATGGIVAIVYLALQLRQNTHAMDRSERAARAATSFQGAQTWAEANLQLAQDADIAKVIADSFEADSPTFTKQQTAQAHFFGRSVMEQLDALHYLFRHEQLEEELWKVRVTWARRWIDRPYWRSWWQKERESSAYSPSFILELEREPSDGGPT
;
A
#
# COMPACT_ATOMS: atom_id res chain seq x y z
N MET A 1 63.21 -46.35 -11.68
CA MET A 1 62.18 -46.17 -10.66
C MET A 1 61.96 -44.67 -10.49
N ASN A 2 60.84 -44.14 -10.97
CA ASN A 2 60.62 -42.71 -10.88
C ASN A 2 60.27 -42.39 -9.42
N ASN A 3 61.15 -41.66 -8.73
CA ASN A 3 60.85 -41.06 -7.45
C ASN A 3 59.81 -39.92 -7.67
N ILE A 4 58.53 -40.21 -7.46
CA ILE A 4 57.49 -39.18 -7.36
C ILE A 4 57.86 -38.39 -6.12
N SER A 5 58.16 -37.08 -6.24
CA SER A 5 58.46 -36.25 -5.08
C SER A 5 57.14 -35.90 -4.36
N TRP A 6 57.05 -36.22 -3.10
CA TRP A 6 55.88 -35.91 -2.26
C TRP A 6 55.61 -34.42 -2.22
N ASP A 7 56.63 -33.58 -2.38
CA ASP A 7 56.52 -32.11 -2.47
C ASP A 7 55.77 -31.66 -3.72
N ALA A 8 55.95 -32.33 -4.85
CA ALA A 8 55.22 -32.02 -6.08
C ALA A 8 53.74 -32.39 -5.96
N ILE A 9 53.40 -33.49 -5.26
CA ILE A 9 52.03 -33.90 -5.00
C ILE A 9 51.36 -32.89 -4.05
N GLY A 10 52.07 -32.45 -3.00
CA GLY A 10 51.61 -31.42 -2.08
C GLY A 10 51.26 -30.09 -2.76
N ALA A 11 52.22 -29.58 -3.57
CA ALA A 11 52.03 -28.35 -4.33
C ALA A 11 50.82 -28.41 -5.31
N PHE A 12 50.63 -29.57 -5.95
CA PHE A 12 49.50 -29.77 -6.85
C PHE A 12 48.15 -29.83 -6.08
N ALA A 13 48.13 -30.46 -4.93
CA ALA A 13 46.95 -30.50 -4.07
C ALA A 13 46.57 -29.10 -3.55
N GLU A 14 47.57 -28.29 -3.16
CA GLU A 14 47.33 -26.89 -2.75
C GLU A 14 46.79 -26.04 -3.90
N LEU A 15 47.31 -26.18 -5.11
CA LEU A 15 46.79 -25.47 -6.28
C LEU A 15 45.34 -25.85 -6.60
N LEU A 16 45.01 -27.13 -6.53
CA LEU A 16 43.64 -27.61 -6.71
C LEU A 16 42.70 -27.08 -5.62
N ALA A 17 43.14 -27.08 -4.37
CA ALA A 17 42.35 -26.55 -3.25
C ALA A 17 42.09 -25.03 -3.39
N ALA A 18 43.12 -24.27 -3.76
CA ALA A 18 42.99 -22.83 -4.01
C ALA A 18 42.03 -22.53 -5.18
N THR A 19 42.20 -23.27 -6.30
CA THR A 19 41.33 -23.11 -7.47
C THR A 19 39.88 -23.49 -7.13
N GLY A 20 39.66 -24.59 -6.41
CA GLY A 20 38.33 -25.00 -5.93
C GLY A 20 37.69 -23.96 -5.03
N GLY A 21 38.46 -23.34 -4.14
CA GLY A 21 38.01 -22.25 -3.28
C GLY A 21 37.53 -21.02 -4.07
N ILE A 22 38.31 -20.62 -5.08
CA ILE A 22 37.94 -19.49 -5.95
C ILE A 22 36.63 -19.78 -6.71
N VAL A 23 36.51 -20.97 -7.30
CA VAL A 23 35.31 -21.41 -8.02
C VAL A 23 34.10 -21.40 -7.09
N ALA A 24 34.24 -21.89 -5.86
CA ALA A 24 33.16 -21.89 -4.86
C ALA A 24 32.71 -20.46 -4.50
N ILE A 25 33.66 -19.52 -4.31
CA ILE A 25 33.36 -18.12 -4.02
C ILE A 25 32.60 -17.47 -5.19
N VAL A 26 33.06 -17.67 -6.42
CA VAL A 26 32.38 -17.15 -7.62
C VAL A 26 30.97 -17.72 -7.74
N TYR A 27 30.81 -19.02 -7.52
CA TYR A 27 29.50 -19.67 -7.52
C TYR A 27 28.56 -19.10 -6.46
N LEU A 28 29.03 -18.92 -5.24
CA LEU A 28 28.25 -18.30 -4.16
C LEU A 28 27.86 -16.85 -4.47
N ALA A 29 28.80 -16.08 -5.06
CA ALA A 29 28.52 -14.72 -5.47
C ALA A 29 27.39 -14.64 -6.55
N LEU A 30 27.44 -15.56 -7.52
CA LEU A 30 26.40 -15.68 -8.55
C LEU A 30 25.04 -16.10 -7.96
N GLN A 31 25.06 -17.09 -7.04
CA GLN A 31 23.83 -17.49 -6.33
C GLN A 31 23.22 -16.32 -5.53
N LEU A 32 24.06 -15.59 -4.78
CA LEU A 32 23.61 -14.44 -4.00
C LEU A 32 22.98 -13.39 -4.92
N ARG A 33 23.62 -13.07 -6.04
CA ARG A 33 23.07 -12.13 -7.03
C ARG A 33 21.75 -12.60 -7.62
N GLN A 34 21.61 -13.89 -7.94
CA GLN A 34 20.35 -14.45 -8.44
C GLN A 34 19.25 -14.39 -7.40
N ASN A 35 19.55 -14.71 -6.13
CA ASN A 35 18.60 -14.61 -5.02
C ASN A 35 18.13 -13.18 -4.81
N THR A 36 19.04 -12.20 -4.81
CA THR A 36 18.69 -10.78 -4.68
C THR A 36 17.73 -10.35 -5.81
N HIS A 37 18.03 -10.70 -7.06
CA HIS A 37 17.12 -10.39 -8.18
C HIS A 37 15.78 -11.11 -8.11
N ALA A 38 15.72 -12.32 -7.52
CA ALA A 38 14.48 -13.03 -7.30
C ALA A 38 13.64 -12.35 -6.21
N MET A 39 14.28 -11.90 -5.13
CA MET A 39 13.63 -11.13 -4.05
C MET A 39 13.07 -9.81 -4.58
N ASP A 40 13.83 -9.03 -5.34
CA ASP A 40 13.39 -7.76 -5.94
C ASP A 40 12.17 -7.95 -6.85
N ARG A 41 12.14 -9.03 -7.64
CA ARG A 41 10.99 -9.36 -8.49
C ARG A 41 9.77 -9.75 -7.66
N SER A 42 9.96 -10.54 -6.62
CA SER A 42 8.89 -10.95 -5.71
C SER A 42 8.28 -9.76 -4.98
N GLU A 43 9.11 -8.83 -4.53
CA GLU A 43 8.67 -7.60 -3.87
C GLU A 43 7.84 -6.72 -4.81
N ARG A 44 8.32 -6.49 -6.04
CA ARG A 44 7.55 -5.73 -7.05
C ARG A 44 6.22 -6.40 -7.38
N ALA A 45 6.20 -7.72 -7.51
CA ALA A 45 4.96 -8.47 -7.74
C ALA A 45 3.99 -8.36 -6.57
N ALA A 46 4.48 -8.40 -5.32
CA ALA A 46 3.67 -8.21 -4.13
C ALA A 46 3.06 -6.80 -4.07
N ARG A 47 3.84 -5.74 -4.34
CA ARG A 47 3.34 -4.36 -4.43
C ARG A 47 2.27 -4.20 -5.51
N ALA A 48 2.50 -4.74 -6.69
CA ALA A 48 1.52 -4.71 -7.78
C ALA A 48 0.23 -5.46 -7.42
N ALA A 49 0.33 -6.62 -6.76
CA ALA A 49 -0.84 -7.38 -6.29
C ALA A 49 -1.64 -6.60 -5.25
N THR A 50 -0.97 -5.95 -4.29
CA THR A 50 -1.62 -5.09 -3.28
C THR A 50 -2.37 -3.93 -3.92
N SER A 51 -1.74 -3.24 -4.89
CA SER A 51 -2.36 -2.13 -5.62
C SER A 51 -3.58 -2.59 -6.42
N PHE A 52 -3.48 -3.74 -7.08
CA PHE A 52 -4.58 -4.34 -7.84
C PHE A 52 -5.75 -4.74 -6.94
N GLN A 53 -5.47 -5.39 -5.81
CA GLN A 53 -6.48 -5.79 -4.83
C GLN A 53 -7.21 -4.58 -4.24
N GLY A 54 -6.48 -3.51 -3.92
CA GLY A 54 -7.08 -2.25 -3.48
C GLY A 54 -8.02 -1.64 -4.54
N ALA A 55 -7.60 -1.62 -5.82
CA ALA A 55 -8.43 -1.13 -6.91
C ALA A 55 -9.69 -1.98 -7.11
N GLN A 56 -9.58 -3.30 -7.00
CA GLN A 56 -10.71 -4.22 -7.11
C GLN A 56 -11.73 -4.00 -5.99
N THR A 57 -11.29 -3.87 -4.74
CA THR A 57 -12.17 -3.57 -3.60
C THR A 57 -12.96 -2.28 -3.82
N TRP A 58 -12.31 -1.23 -4.34
CA TRP A 58 -12.98 0.03 -4.68
C TRP A 58 -14.00 -0.13 -5.82
N ALA A 59 -13.65 -0.90 -6.85
CA ALA A 59 -14.57 -1.17 -7.97
C ALA A 59 -15.81 -1.93 -7.51
N GLU A 60 -15.64 -2.93 -6.66
CA GLU A 60 -16.75 -3.71 -6.07
C GLU A 60 -17.67 -2.84 -5.21
N ALA A 61 -17.10 -2.00 -4.34
CA ALA A 61 -17.88 -1.06 -3.52
C ALA A 61 -18.67 -0.06 -4.38
N ASN A 62 -18.04 0.51 -5.42
CA ASN A 62 -18.72 1.41 -6.34
C ASN A 62 -19.83 0.71 -7.14
N LEU A 63 -19.63 -0.55 -7.53
CA LEU A 63 -20.62 -1.35 -8.23
C LEU A 63 -21.83 -1.63 -7.33
N GLN A 64 -21.60 -1.97 -6.06
CA GLN A 64 -22.69 -2.17 -5.09
C GLN A 64 -23.49 -0.90 -4.88
N LEU A 65 -22.82 0.27 -4.77
CA LEU A 65 -23.50 1.56 -4.69
C LEU A 65 -24.35 1.86 -5.93
N ALA A 66 -23.82 1.54 -7.12
CA ALA A 66 -24.55 1.78 -8.37
C ALA A 66 -25.78 0.87 -8.55
N GLN A 67 -25.79 -0.29 -7.87
CA GLN A 67 -26.91 -1.24 -7.92
C GLN A 67 -28.03 -0.93 -6.94
N ASP A 68 -27.75 -0.19 -5.86
CA ASP A 68 -28.73 0.20 -4.85
C ASP A 68 -29.08 1.69 -5.00
N ALA A 69 -30.22 1.96 -5.65
CA ALA A 69 -30.66 3.32 -5.95
C ALA A 69 -30.91 4.15 -4.67
N ASP A 70 -31.33 3.53 -3.57
CA ASP A 70 -31.60 4.24 -2.31
C ASP A 70 -30.28 4.68 -1.66
N ILE A 71 -29.29 3.79 -1.60
CA ILE A 71 -27.97 4.14 -1.09
C ILE A 71 -27.28 5.15 -2.00
N ALA A 72 -27.34 4.95 -3.32
CA ALA A 72 -26.74 5.89 -4.29
C ALA A 72 -27.32 7.30 -4.12
N LYS A 73 -28.65 7.41 -3.93
CA LYS A 73 -29.30 8.69 -3.65
C LYS A 73 -28.82 9.33 -2.35
N VAL A 74 -28.74 8.58 -1.26
CA VAL A 74 -28.25 9.09 0.04
C VAL A 74 -26.83 9.63 -0.09
N ILE A 75 -25.97 8.91 -0.81
CA ILE A 75 -24.59 9.34 -1.03
C ILE A 75 -24.55 10.59 -1.90
N ALA A 76 -25.30 10.66 -3.01
CA ALA A 76 -25.37 11.84 -3.86
C ALA A 76 -25.85 13.06 -3.07
N ASP A 77 -26.96 12.94 -2.35
CA ASP A 77 -27.52 14.02 -1.53
C ASP A 77 -26.51 14.51 -0.45
N SER A 78 -25.68 13.62 0.09
CA SER A 78 -24.64 13.96 1.08
C SER A 78 -23.48 14.79 0.50
N PHE A 79 -23.29 14.75 -0.81
CA PHE A 79 -22.26 15.56 -1.50
C PHE A 79 -22.81 16.87 -2.05
N GLU A 80 -24.09 16.91 -2.40
CA GLU A 80 -24.71 18.06 -3.07
C GLU A 80 -25.28 19.07 -2.07
N ALA A 81 -25.87 18.60 -0.97
CA ALA A 81 -26.51 19.45 0.00
C ALA A 81 -25.58 19.80 1.17
N ASP A 82 -25.57 21.08 1.58
CA ASP A 82 -24.83 21.53 2.76
C ASP A 82 -25.35 20.88 4.05
N SER A 83 -26.67 20.65 4.13
CA SER A 83 -27.33 20.03 5.27
C SER A 83 -28.49 19.14 4.79
N PRO A 84 -28.21 17.94 4.31
CA PRO A 84 -29.25 17.05 3.84
C PRO A 84 -30.15 16.62 5.00
N THR A 85 -31.47 16.57 4.74
CA THR A 85 -32.42 16.04 5.70
C THR A 85 -32.57 14.54 5.50
N PHE A 86 -31.86 13.77 6.31
CA PHE A 86 -31.89 12.31 6.26
C PHE A 86 -32.82 11.71 7.33
N THR A 87 -33.52 10.64 6.99
CA THR A 87 -34.14 9.74 7.96
C THR A 87 -33.05 9.05 8.80
N LYS A 88 -33.46 8.44 9.92
CA LYS A 88 -32.50 7.66 10.75
C LYS A 88 -31.81 6.55 9.96
N GLN A 89 -32.53 5.89 9.06
CA GLN A 89 -31.98 4.85 8.21
C GLN A 89 -30.93 5.42 7.24
N GLN A 90 -31.25 6.51 6.55
CA GLN A 90 -30.35 7.18 5.61
C GLN A 90 -29.10 7.74 6.31
N THR A 91 -29.28 8.29 7.52
CA THR A 91 -28.13 8.72 8.34
C THR A 91 -27.20 7.54 8.68
N ALA A 92 -27.78 6.39 9.04
CA ALA A 92 -26.99 5.18 9.29
C ALA A 92 -26.28 4.68 8.03
N GLN A 93 -26.95 4.68 6.88
CA GLN A 93 -26.35 4.31 5.59
C GLN A 93 -25.16 5.20 5.22
N ALA A 94 -25.35 6.53 5.32
CA ALA A 94 -24.26 7.49 5.08
C ALA A 94 -23.09 7.28 6.07
N HIS A 95 -23.40 7.08 7.36
CA HIS A 95 -22.39 6.85 8.39
C HIS A 95 -21.55 5.59 8.09
N PHE A 96 -22.19 4.44 7.86
CA PHE A 96 -21.46 3.19 7.59
C PHE A 96 -20.69 3.25 6.28
N PHE A 97 -21.23 3.91 5.27
CA PHE A 97 -20.49 4.15 4.02
C PHE A 97 -19.22 4.97 4.27
N GLY A 98 -19.36 6.13 4.94
CA GLY A 98 -18.23 6.98 5.28
C GLY A 98 -17.15 6.26 6.09
N ARG A 99 -17.60 5.52 7.10
CA ARG A 99 -16.70 4.72 7.94
C ARG A 99 -15.96 3.65 7.15
N SER A 100 -16.65 2.87 6.32
CA SER A 100 -16.05 1.84 5.48
C SER A 100 -14.97 2.41 4.55
N VAL A 101 -15.22 3.56 3.94
CA VAL A 101 -14.25 4.23 3.08
C VAL A 101 -13.03 4.71 3.86
N MET A 102 -13.22 5.31 5.04
CA MET A 102 -12.10 5.81 5.84
C MET A 102 -11.28 4.68 6.44
N GLU A 103 -11.88 3.56 6.86
CA GLU A 103 -11.17 2.35 7.30
C GLU A 103 -10.30 1.76 6.17
N GLN A 104 -10.81 1.75 4.93
CA GLN A 104 -10.01 1.32 3.77
C GLN A 104 -8.84 2.28 3.49
N LEU A 105 -9.05 3.59 3.63
CA LEU A 105 -7.99 4.58 3.46
C LEU A 105 -6.93 4.48 4.54
N ASP A 106 -7.31 4.21 5.80
CA ASP A 106 -6.35 3.98 6.89
C ASP A 106 -5.51 2.72 6.63
N ALA A 107 -6.14 1.63 6.14
CA ALA A 107 -5.42 0.44 5.73
C ALA A 107 -4.44 0.72 4.57
N LEU A 108 -4.83 1.51 3.56
CA LEU A 108 -3.93 1.94 2.48
C LEU A 108 -2.80 2.84 2.99
N HIS A 109 -3.08 3.71 3.97
CA HIS A 109 -2.06 4.53 4.63
C HIS A 109 -1.04 3.68 5.37
N TYR A 110 -1.49 2.62 6.05
CA TYR A 110 -0.59 1.65 6.68
C TYR A 110 0.35 1.02 5.64
N LEU A 111 -0.19 0.54 4.52
CA LEU A 111 0.61 -0.04 3.43
C LEU A 111 1.60 0.96 2.82
N PHE A 112 1.18 2.21 2.63
CA PHE A 112 2.04 3.30 2.16
C PHE A 112 3.22 3.55 3.11
N ARG A 113 2.97 3.64 4.42
CA ARG A 113 4.02 3.83 5.43
C ARG A 113 5.03 2.69 5.51
N HIS A 114 4.62 1.49 5.12
CA HIS A 114 5.49 0.30 5.06
C HIS A 114 6.06 0.06 3.66
N GLU A 115 6.04 1.07 2.78
CA GLU A 115 6.59 1.01 1.42
C GLU A 115 5.97 -0.11 0.54
N GLN A 116 4.77 -0.57 0.89
CA GLN A 116 4.02 -1.60 0.14
C GLN A 116 3.01 -1.00 -0.84
N LEU A 117 2.84 0.31 -0.85
CA LEU A 117 1.97 1.06 -1.76
C LEU A 117 2.77 2.17 -2.44
N GLU A 118 2.54 2.36 -3.73
CA GLU A 118 3.19 3.42 -4.50
C GLU A 118 2.74 4.81 -4.02
N GLU A 119 3.70 5.74 -3.94
CA GLU A 119 3.46 7.10 -3.46
C GLU A 119 2.44 7.85 -4.30
N GLU A 120 2.49 7.70 -5.63
CA GLU A 120 1.54 8.35 -6.53
C GLU A 120 0.10 7.87 -6.28
N LEU A 121 -0.08 6.57 -6.07
CA LEU A 121 -1.40 6.00 -5.76
C LEU A 121 -1.92 6.51 -4.43
N TRP A 122 -1.08 6.60 -3.41
CA TRP A 122 -1.45 7.18 -2.13
C TRP A 122 -1.83 8.66 -2.25
N LYS A 123 -1.03 9.48 -2.95
CA LYS A 123 -1.31 10.91 -3.18
C LYS A 123 -2.68 11.13 -3.82
N VAL A 124 -3.03 10.35 -4.82
CA VAL A 124 -4.35 10.44 -5.46
C VAL A 124 -5.47 10.14 -4.46
N ARG A 125 -5.32 9.09 -3.66
CA ARG A 125 -6.33 8.67 -2.68
C ARG A 125 -6.52 9.67 -1.55
N VAL A 126 -5.44 10.14 -0.94
CA VAL A 126 -5.52 11.11 0.16
C VAL A 126 -6.04 12.46 -0.31
N THR A 127 -5.67 12.91 -1.52
CA THR A 127 -6.19 14.15 -2.10
C THR A 127 -7.70 14.07 -2.33
N TRP A 128 -8.17 12.95 -2.84
CA TRP A 128 -9.61 12.70 -3.00
C TRP A 128 -10.33 12.70 -1.65
N ALA A 129 -9.77 12.00 -0.65
CA ALA A 129 -10.34 11.93 0.69
C ALA A 129 -10.45 13.30 1.37
N ARG A 130 -9.42 14.14 1.23
CA ARG A 130 -9.43 15.53 1.74
C ARG A 130 -10.55 16.34 1.13
N ARG A 131 -10.71 16.30 -0.21
CA ARG A 131 -11.82 16.98 -0.90
C ARG A 131 -13.18 16.47 -0.45
N TRP A 132 -13.26 15.20 -0.10
CA TRP A 132 -14.48 14.60 0.38
C TRP A 132 -14.87 15.12 1.76
N ILE A 133 -13.96 15.03 2.74
CA ILE A 133 -14.23 15.54 4.10
C ILE A 133 -14.38 17.06 4.18
N ASP A 134 -14.00 17.81 3.13
CA ASP A 134 -14.24 19.24 3.03
C ASP A 134 -15.68 19.59 2.69
N ARG A 135 -16.49 18.66 2.21
CA ARG A 135 -17.92 18.88 1.99
C ARG A 135 -18.65 19.09 3.32
N PRO A 136 -19.63 20.01 3.43
CA PRO A 136 -20.21 20.42 4.71
C PRO A 136 -20.75 19.28 5.55
N TYR A 137 -21.53 18.37 4.94
CA TYR A 137 -22.04 17.18 5.63
C TYR A 137 -20.91 16.29 6.14
N TRP A 138 -19.94 15.95 5.26
CA TRP A 138 -18.84 15.05 5.57
C TRP A 138 -17.83 15.65 6.54
N ARG A 139 -17.65 16.97 6.53
CA ARG A 139 -16.84 17.69 7.52
C ARG A 139 -17.42 17.54 8.92
N SER A 140 -18.73 17.76 9.06
CA SER A 140 -19.42 17.59 10.34
C SER A 140 -19.40 16.14 10.83
N TRP A 141 -19.52 15.20 9.90
CA TRP A 141 -19.39 13.77 10.18
C TRP A 141 -17.97 13.41 10.62
N TRP A 142 -16.95 13.85 9.88
CA TRP A 142 -15.53 13.56 10.18
C TRP A 142 -15.11 14.10 11.55
N GLN A 143 -15.51 15.31 11.92
CA GLN A 143 -15.21 15.90 13.22
C GLN A 143 -15.65 15.03 14.39
N LYS A 144 -16.77 14.29 14.26
CA LYS A 144 -17.26 13.35 15.27
C LYS A 144 -16.56 11.99 15.16
N GLU A 145 -16.36 11.53 13.94
CA GLU A 145 -15.86 10.19 13.67
C GLU A 145 -14.38 10.03 14.03
N ARG A 146 -13.55 11.04 13.79
CA ARG A 146 -12.12 11.02 14.15
C ARG A 146 -11.86 10.82 15.65
N GLU A 147 -12.82 11.17 16.50
CA GLU A 147 -12.75 11.01 17.95
C GLU A 147 -13.12 9.59 18.42
N SER A 148 -13.66 8.77 17.54
CA SER A 148 -14.17 7.43 17.84
C SER A 148 -13.09 6.39 18.11
N SER A 149 -11.79 6.73 17.97
CA SER A 149 -10.64 5.80 18.03
C SER A 149 -10.68 4.66 17.00
N ALA A 150 -11.45 4.84 15.93
CA ALA A 150 -11.57 3.85 14.85
C ALA A 150 -10.40 3.86 13.88
N TYR A 151 -9.60 4.94 13.88
CA TYR A 151 -8.52 5.17 12.91
C TYR A 151 -7.17 5.35 13.60
N SER A 152 -6.09 5.05 12.85
CA SER A 152 -4.75 5.27 13.36
C SER A 152 -4.46 6.77 13.51
N PRO A 153 -3.79 7.21 14.60
CA PRO A 153 -3.44 8.62 14.79
C PRO A 153 -2.63 9.20 13.63
N SER A 154 -1.77 8.39 13.02
CA SER A 154 -0.96 8.80 11.88
C SER A 154 -1.78 9.05 10.62
N PHE A 155 -2.87 8.30 10.41
CA PHE A 155 -3.80 8.52 9.31
C PHE A 155 -4.58 9.82 9.50
N ILE A 156 -5.10 10.07 10.71
CA ILE A 156 -5.81 11.30 11.03
C ILE A 156 -4.91 12.52 10.75
N LEU A 157 -3.66 12.50 11.23
CA LEU A 157 -2.70 13.56 10.99
C LEU A 157 -2.40 13.76 9.50
N GLU A 158 -2.26 12.67 8.75
CA GLU A 158 -2.00 12.75 7.31
C GLU A 158 -3.20 13.29 6.54
N LEU A 159 -4.42 12.88 6.91
CA LEU A 159 -5.65 13.35 6.25
C LEU A 159 -5.91 14.83 6.50
N GLU A 160 -5.61 15.33 7.71
CA GLU A 160 -5.82 16.72 8.13
C GLU A 160 -4.64 17.64 7.80
N ARG A 161 -3.53 17.10 7.30
CA ARG A 161 -2.39 17.91 6.84
C ARG A 161 -2.83 18.80 5.69
N GLU A 162 -2.60 20.10 5.80
CA GLU A 162 -2.79 21.03 4.67
C GLU A 162 -1.91 20.57 3.49
N PRO A 163 -2.45 20.60 2.25
CA PRO A 163 -1.63 20.33 1.07
C PRO A 163 -0.45 21.29 1.10
N SER A 164 0.78 20.78 1.19
CA SER A 164 1.96 21.62 0.98
C SER A 164 1.84 22.19 -0.44
N ASP A 165 1.87 23.52 -0.57
CA ASP A 165 1.81 24.28 -1.83
C ASP A 165 2.90 23.85 -2.81
N GLY A 166 2.66 22.78 -3.51
CA GLY A 166 3.55 22.14 -4.49
C GLY A 166 2.77 21.43 -5.60
N GLY A 167 1.51 21.81 -5.81
CA GLY A 167 0.73 21.34 -6.94
C GLY A 167 1.03 22.17 -8.21
N PRO A 168 1.21 21.54 -9.38
CA PRO A 168 1.29 22.25 -10.63
C PRO A 168 -0.03 23.00 -10.89
N THR A 169 0.08 24.28 -11.19
CA THR A 169 -0.96 25.15 -11.76
C THR A 169 -1.49 24.61 -13.07
#